data_52ae71242c3682213aa672d03012b1cd
#
_entry.id   52ae71242c3682213aa672d03012b1cd
#
_cell.length_a   1.000
_cell.length_b   1.000
_cell.length_c   1.000
_cell.angle_alpha   90.00
_cell.angle_beta   90.00
_cell.angle_gamma   90.00
#
_symmetry.space_group_name_H-M   'P 1'
#
loop_
_entity.id
_entity.type
_entity.pdbx_description
1 polymer ?
#
loop_
_entity_poly.entity_id
_entity_poly.type
_entity_poly.pdbx_seq_one_letter_code
_entity_poly.pdbx_strand_id
1 'polypeptide(L)'
;MTVVRVLLVDDQAPFLRAMAAVVEETAGFEVVGEASSGEESLLAAIDLLPDLVLMDVNLPGIDGLEATRRLCGHQAPPAVLLLSTYDEDAGAHFVAECGATAYVTKSAFGPDRLREAWTAASG
;
A
#
# COMPACT_ATOMS: atom_id res chain seq x y z
N MET A 1 -20.48 9.19 -5.76
CA MET A 1 -19.56 8.05 -5.56
C MET A 1 -18.25 8.55 -4.97
N THR A 2 -17.75 7.85 -4.00
CA THR A 2 -16.50 8.20 -3.33
C THR A 2 -15.34 7.55 -4.09
N VAL A 3 -14.31 8.32 -4.37
CA VAL A 3 -13.08 7.81 -4.99
C VAL A 3 -12.16 7.34 -3.86
N VAL A 4 -11.55 6.17 -4.04
CA VAL A 4 -10.55 5.65 -3.10
C VAL A 4 -9.22 6.36 -3.36
N ARG A 5 -8.70 7.05 -2.36
CA ARG A 5 -7.49 7.84 -2.46
C ARG A 5 -6.29 6.99 -2.03
N VAL A 6 -5.33 6.84 -2.93
CA VAL A 6 -4.24 5.87 -2.77
C VAL A 6 -2.88 6.57 -2.68
N LEU A 7 -2.12 6.23 -1.64
CA LEU A 7 -0.72 6.62 -1.48
C LEU A 7 0.16 5.45 -1.91
N LEU A 8 1.15 5.73 -2.77
CA LEU A 8 2.10 4.72 -3.25
C LEU A 8 3.42 4.86 -2.51
N VAL A 9 3.98 3.75 -2.04
CA VAL A 9 5.26 3.76 -1.30
C VAL A 9 6.20 2.70 -1.86
N ASP A 10 7.27 3.13 -2.50
CA ASP A 10 8.32 2.27 -3.04
C ASP A 10 9.54 3.14 -3.31
N ASP A 11 10.74 2.63 -3.04
CA ASP A 11 11.98 3.39 -3.27
C ASP A 11 12.48 3.31 -4.72
N GLN A 12 11.84 2.49 -5.56
CA GLN A 12 12.23 2.30 -6.95
C GLN A 12 11.21 2.95 -7.89
N ALA A 13 11.65 3.99 -8.60
CA ALA A 13 10.78 4.74 -9.49
C ALA A 13 10.03 3.87 -10.54
N PRO A 14 10.64 2.84 -11.15
CA PRO A 14 9.89 1.99 -12.07
C PRO A 14 8.67 1.31 -11.44
N PHE A 15 8.78 0.87 -10.19
CA PHE A 15 7.66 0.26 -9.49
C PHE A 15 6.60 1.28 -9.11
N LEU A 16 7.00 2.50 -8.72
CA LEU A 16 6.04 3.58 -8.48
C LEU A 16 5.21 3.86 -9.73
N ARG A 17 5.86 3.93 -10.89
CA ARG A 17 5.16 4.14 -12.16
C ARG A 17 4.21 2.98 -12.49
N ALA A 18 4.64 1.75 -12.24
CA ALA A 18 3.80 0.57 -12.49
C ALA A 18 2.57 0.56 -11.57
N MET A 19 2.77 0.86 -10.30
CA MET A 19 1.66 0.95 -9.34
C MET A 19 0.69 2.06 -9.71
N ALA A 20 1.21 3.23 -10.08
CA ALA A 20 0.39 4.36 -10.49
C ALA A 20 -0.48 4.00 -11.70
N ALA A 21 0.10 3.32 -12.69
CA ALA A 21 -0.64 2.91 -13.87
C ALA A 21 -1.79 1.97 -13.50
N VAL A 22 -1.57 1.02 -12.61
CA VAL A 22 -2.62 0.10 -12.15
C VAL A 22 -3.76 0.86 -11.46
N VAL A 23 -3.41 1.78 -10.57
CA VAL A 23 -4.42 2.57 -9.84
C VAL A 23 -5.22 3.42 -10.82
N GLU A 24 -4.56 4.09 -11.76
CA GLU A 24 -5.23 4.96 -12.74
C GLU A 24 -6.11 4.19 -13.70
N GLU A 25 -5.79 2.93 -13.99
CA GLU A 25 -6.59 2.05 -14.84
C GLU A 25 -7.78 1.45 -14.09
N THR A 26 -7.85 1.59 -12.78
CA THR A 26 -8.90 0.99 -11.95
C THR A 26 -9.94 2.03 -11.62
N ALA A 27 -11.16 1.85 -12.16
CA ALA A 27 -12.24 2.80 -11.91
C ALA A 27 -12.54 2.94 -10.42
N GLY A 28 -12.70 4.18 -9.96
CA GLY A 28 -13.01 4.47 -8.56
C GLY A 28 -11.78 4.64 -7.66
N PHE A 29 -10.57 4.60 -8.24
CA PHE A 29 -9.32 4.78 -7.48
C PHE A 29 -8.51 5.93 -8.09
N GLU A 30 -7.80 6.67 -7.24
CA GLU A 30 -6.90 7.71 -7.70
C GLU A 30 -5.63 7.75 -6.85
N VAL A 31 -4.51 8.10 -7.48
CA VAL A 31 -3.24 8.31 -6.77
C VAL A 31 -3.27 9.72 -6.18
N VAL A 32 -3.06 9.83 -4.88
CA VAL A 32 -3.00 11.15 -4.22
C VAL A 32 -1.58 11.54 -3.83
N GLY A 33 -0.63 10.62 -3.88
CA GLY A 33 0.75 10.93 -3.59
C GLY A 33 1.66 9.72 -3.68
N GLU A 34 2.96 9.99 -3.61
CA GLU A 34 4.01 8.97 -3.65
C GLU A 34 5.02 9.25 -2.55
N ALA A 35 5.59 8.20 -1.98
CA ALA A 35 6.67 8.29 -1.02
C ALA A 35 7.74 7.28 -1.40
N SER A 36 9.00 7.60 -1.17
CA SER A 36 10.12 6.74 -1.53
C SER A 36 10.78 6.08 -0.33
N SER A 37 10.22 6.24 0.86
CA SER A 37 10.70 5.59 2.08
C SER A 37 9.56 5.40 3.06
N GLY A 38 9.79 4.55 4.06
CA GLY A 38 8.80 4.37 5.12
C GLY A 38 8.57 5.65 5.91
N GLU A 39 9.64 6.38 6.20
CA GLU A 39 9.55 7.65 6.92
C GLU A 39 8.72 8.68 6.16
N GLU A 40 8.96 8.81 4.85
CA GLU A 40 8.16 9.70 4.01
C GLU A 40 6.69 9.28 3.98
N SER A 41 6.41 7.97 3.99
CA SER A 41 5.03 7.49 3.96
C SER A 41 4.25 7.93 5.19
N LEU A 42 4.90 7.98 6.34
CA LEU A 42 4.26 8.42 7.58
C LEU A 42 3.87 9.90 7.50
N LEU A 43 4.76 10.74 6.97
CA LEU A 43 4.48 12.16 6.79
C LEU A 43 3.40 12.39 5.74
N ALA A 44 3.49 11.68 4.62
CA ALA A 44 2.51 11.79 3.54
C ALA A 44 1.12 11.35 4.01
N ALA A 45 1.03 10.32 4.83
CA ALA A 45 -0.25 9.85 5.36
C ALA A 45 -0.91 10.89 6.26
N ILE A 46 -0.13 11.64 7.03
CA ILE A 46 -0.66 12.71 7.87
C ILE A 46 -1.21 13.85 7.01
N ASP A 47 -0.45 14.23 5.96
CA ASP A 47 -0.82 15.34 5.09
C ASP A 47 -1.98 15.01 4.17
N LEU A 48 -1.97 13.82 3.59
CA LEU A 48 -2.89 13.45 2.51
C LEU A 48 -4.11 12.68 3.00
N LEU A 49 -4.03 12.03 4.16
CA LEU A 49 -5.11 11.21 4.72
C LEU A 49 -5.65 10.22 3.68
N PRO A 50 -4.80 9.31 3.15
CA PRO A 50 -5.23 8.36 2.13
C PRO A 50 -6.20 7.33 2.71
N ASP A 51 -7.01 6.74 1.85
CA ASP A 51 -7.87 5.61 2.22
C ASP A 51 -7.12 4.30 2.18
N LEU A 52 -6.17 4.20 1.24
CA LEU A 52 -5.41 2.99 0.99
C LEU A 52 -3.95 3.36 0.75
N VAL A 53 -3.03 2.58 1.32
CA VAL A 53 -1.60 2.71 1.07
C VAL A 53 -1.11 1.44 0.39
N LEU A 54 -0.43 1.58 -0.74
CA LEU A 54 0.29 0.47 -1.38
C LEU A 54 1.74 0.56 -0.89
N MET A 55 2.15 -0.42 -0.10
CA MET A 55 3.40 -0.37 0.65
C MET A 55 4.36 -1.47 0.23
N ASP A 56 5.50 -1.11 -0.34
CA ASP A 56 6.58 -2.06 -0.57
C ASP A 56 7.14 -2.54 0.78
N VAL A 57 7.41 -3.82 0.90
CA VAL A 57 7.98 -4.40 2.11
C VAL A 57 9.43 -3.96 2.29
N ASN A 58 10.21 -3.96 1.21
CA ASN A 58 11.65 -3.67 1.26
C ASN A 58 11.93 -2.19 0.99
N LEU A 59 12.05 -1.42 2.05
CA LEU A 59 12.36 0.02 1.97
C LEU A 59 13.63 0.32 2.73
N PRO A 60 14.37 1.38 2.34
CA PRO A 60 15.52 1.83 3.13
C PRO A 60 15.04 2.49 4.43
N GLY A 61 15.89 2.48 5.46
CA GLY A 61 15.52 3.00 6.78
C GLY A 61 14.56 2.06 7.47
N ILE A 62 13.41 2.55 7.92
CA ILE A 62 12.37 1.65 8.41
C ILE A 62 11.77 0.89 7.22
N ASP A 63 11.55 -0.40 7.39
CA ASP A 63 10.98 -1.19 6.29
C ASP A 63 9.47 -0.99 6.19
N GLY A 64 8.85 -1.61 5.17
CA GLY A 64 7.41 -1.48 4.96
C GLY A 64 6.57 -2.07 6.08
N LEU A 65 7.07 -3.09 6.78
CA LEU A 65 6.35 -3.69 7.89
C LEU A 65 6.29 -2.73 9.08
N GLU A 66 7.42 -2.11 9.42
CA GLU A 66 7.45 -1.14 10.51
C GLU A 66 6.62 0.11 10.18
N ALA A 67 6.73 0.61 8.95
CA ALA A 67 5.91 1.73 8.51
C ALA A 67 4.41 1.39 8.64
N THR A 68 4.02 0.19 8.24
CA THR A 68 2.64 -0.27 8.34
C THR A 68 2.17 -0.34 9.78
N ARG A 69 3.00 -0.88 10.69
CA ARG A 69 2.65 -0.92 12.11
C ARG A 69 2.33 0.48 12.64
N ARG A 70 3.15 1.47 12.27
CA ARG A 70 2.97 2.85 12.71
C ARG A 70 1.71 3.47 12.11
N LEU A 71 1.44 3.22 10.82
CA LEU A 71 0.22 3.70 10.17
C LEU A 71 -1.03 3.11 10.83
N CYS A 72 -1.00 1.82 11.16
CA CYS A 72 -2.12 1.14 11.80
C CYS A 72 -2.38 1.63 13.22
N GLY A 73 -1.41 2.29 13.85
CA GLY A 73 -1.56 2.88 15.18
C GLY A 73 -2.24 4.24 15.19
N HIS A 74 -2.55 4.84 14.04
CA HIS A 74 -3.23 6.12 13.97
C HIS A 74 -4.71 5.97 14.35
N GLN A 75 -5.35 7.08 14.75
CA GLN A 75 -6.77 7.07 15.14
C GLN A 75 -7.70 6.63 14.01
N ALA A 76 -7.38 7.04 12.79
CA ALA A 76 -8.13 6.66 11.59
C ALA A 76 -7.14 6.06 10.60
N PRO A 77 -6.71 4.80 10.83
CA PRO A 77 -5.66 4.22 10.00
C PRO A 77 -6.15 3.94 8.58
N PRO A 78 -5.29 4.17 7.58
CA PRO A 78 -5.62 3.73 6.23
C PRO A 78 -5.54 2.21 6.14
N ALA A 79 -6.22 1.63 5.15
CA ALA A 79 -5.96 0.24 4.80
C ALA A 79 -4.57 0.16 4.14
N VAL A 80 -3.84 -0.91 4.38
CA VAL A 80 -2.51 -1.10 3.80
C VAL A 80 -2.47 -2.41 3.02
N LEU A 81 -2.12 -2.31 1.74
CA LEU A 81 -1.83 -3.45 0.89
C LEU A 81 -0.32 -3.55 0.72
N LEU A 82 0.26 -4.64 1.22
CA LEU A 82 1.70 -4.87 1.07
C LEU A 82 1.98 -5.43 -0.32
N LEU A 83 3.09 -4.98 -0.90
CA LEU A 83 3.57 -5.44 -2.20
C LEU A 83 5.06 -5.77 -2.08
N SER A 84 5.47 -6.89 -2.68
CA SER A 84 6.90 -7.25 -2.77
C SER A 84 7.08 -8.40 -3.74
N THR A 85 8.33 -8.81 -3.89
CA THR A 85 8.70 -9.96 -4.74
C THR A 85 8.69 -11.29 -3.97
N TYR A 86 8.46 -11.27 -2.66
CA TYR A 86 8.35 -12.49 -1.86
C TYR A 86 7.08 -13.27 -2.24
N ASP A 87 7.07 -14.58 -1.97
CA ASP A 87 5.90 -15.42 -2.28
C ASP A 87 4.73 -15.14 -1.34
N GLU A 88 3.59 -15.76 -1.62
CA GLU A 88 2.37 -15.54 -0.85
C GLU A 88 2.46 -16.07 0.58
N ASP A 89 3.24 -17.12 0.82
CA ASP A 89 3.43 -17.65 2.17
C ASP A 89 4.17 -16.66 3.05
N ALA A 90 5.23 -16.05 2.53
CA ALA A 90 5.95 -15.00 3.23
C ALA A 90 5.04 -13.78 3.46
N GLY A 91 4.24 -13.44 2.44
CA GLY A 91 3.28 -12.34 2.53
C GLY A 91 2.26 -12.54 3.65
N ALA A 92 1.75 -13.74 3.84
CA ALA A 92 0.81 -14.05 4.92
C ALA A 92 1.43 -13.80 6.30
N HIS A 93 2.71 -14.15 6.47
CA HIS A 93 3.43 -13.86 7.71
C HIS A 93 3.59 -12.35 7.92
N PHE A 94 3.91 -11.60 6.87
CA PHE A 94 4.06 -10.14 6.95
C PHE A 94 2.75 -9.48 7.38
N VAL A 95 1.64 -9.89 6.80
CA VAL A 95 0.32 -9.35 7.15
C VAL A 95 0.02 -9.59 8.63
N ALA A 96 0.27 -10.81 9.10
CA ALA A 96 0.03 -11.16 10.50
C ALA A 96 0.89 -10.33 11.46
N GLU A 97 2.12 -10.00 11.06
CA GLU A 97 3.06 -9.26 11.90
C GLU A 97 2.74 -7.77 12.01
N CYS A 98 2.26 -7.16 10.94
CA CYS A 98 2.24 -5.69 10.88
C CYS A 98 0.84 -5.06 10.87
N GLY A 99 -0.20 -5.86 10.75
CA GLY A 99 -1.58 -5.35 10.73
C GLY A 99 -2.04 -4.86 9.36
N ALA A 100 -1.31 -5.18 8.29
CA ALA A 100 -1.76 -4.88 6.95
C ALA A 100 -3.05 -5.65 6.62
N THR A 101 -3.80 -5.15 5.65
CA THR A 101 -5.05 -5.77 5.22
C THR A 101 -4.79 -7.01 4.36
N ALA A 102 -3.81 -6.92 3.46
CA ALA A 102 -3.52 -7.99 2.51
C ALA A 102 -2.11 -7.86 1.95
N TYR A 103 -1.68 -8.89 1.25
CA TYR A 103 -0.40 -8.93 0.53
C TYR A 103 -0.65 -9.42 -0.89
N VAL A 104 -0.01 -8.76 -1.86
CA VAL A 104 -0.02 -9.19 -3.26
C VAL A 104 1.41 -9.14 -3.77
N THR A 105 1.84 -10.18 -4.50
CA THR A 105 3.17 -10.15 -5.13
C THR A 105 3.17 -9.08 -6.22
N LYS A 106 4.31 -8.43 -6.43
CA LYS A 106 4.44 -7.39 -7.46
C LYS A 106 4.08 -7.91 -8.85
N SER A 107 4.38 -9.18 -9.13
CA SER A 107 4.07 -9.78 -10.43
C SER A 107 2.57 -10.05 -10.64
N ALA A 108 1.82 -10.21 -9.56
CA ALA A 108 0.38 -10.48 -9.64
C ALA A 108 -0.47 -9.22 -9.48
N PHE A 109 0.15 -8.07 -9.17
CA PHE A 109 -0.59 -6.85 -8.92
C PHE A 109 -1.19 -6.30 -10.22
N GLY A 110 -2.48 -6.00 -10.16
CA GLY A 110 -3.23 -5.42 -11.27
C GLY A 110 -4.57 -4.92 -10.75
N PRO A 111 -5.43 -4.39 -11.64
CA PRO A 111 -6.72 -3.81 -11.22
C PRO A 111 -7.60 -4.77 -10.43
N ASP A 112 -7.66 -6.04 -10.82
CA ASP A 112 -8.50 -7.02 -10.12
C ASP A 112 -8.02 -7.26 -8.70
N ARG A 113 -6.70 -7.43 -8.52
CA ARG A 113 -6.12 -7.62 -7.19
C ARG A 113 -6.29 -6.38 -6.31
N LEU A 114 -6.18 -5.21 -6.91
CA LEU A 114 -6.41 -3.96 -6.20
C LEU A 114 -7.85 -3.87 -5.68
N ARG A 115 -8.82 -4.18 -6.53
CA ARG A 115 -10.24 -4.19 -6.14
C ARG A 115 -10.52 -5.21 -5.05
N GLU A 116 -9.99 -6.42 -5.19
CA GLU A 116 -10.16 -7.49 -4.20
C GLU A 116 -9.62 -7.07 -2.83
N ALA A 117 -8.42 -6.49 -2.80
CA ALA A 117 -7.80 -6.05 -1.57
C ALA A 117 -8.62 -4.93 -0.90
N TRP A 118 -9.10 -3.99 -1.69
CA TRP A 118 -9.91 -2.89 -1.16
C TRP A 118 -11.26 -3.40 -0.64
N THR A 119 -11.90 -4.31 -1.35
CA THR A 119 -13.17 -4.91 -0.91
C THR A 119 -12.99 -5.65 0.41
N ALA A 120 -11.89 -6.39 0.57
CA ALA A 120 -11.59 -7.07 1.83
C ALA A 120 -11.38 -6.08 2.98
N ALA A 121 -10.76 -4.93 2.70
CA ALA A 121 -10.51 -3.91 3.71
C ALA A 121 -11.77 -3.16 4.13
N SER A 122 -12.67 -2.92 3.19
CA SER A 122 -13.86 -2.10 3.41
C SER A 122 -15.13 -2.91 3.70
N GLY A 123 -15.04 -4.20 3.47
CA GLY A 123 -16.16 -5.12 3.72
C GLY A 123 -16.16 -5.62 5.13
#